data_e7e50ce48119efb55482232150f9b680
#
_entry.id   e7e50ce48119efb55482232150f9b680
#
_cell.length_a   1.000
_cell.length_b   1.000
_cell.length_c   1.000
_cell.angle_alpha   90.00
_cell.angle_beta   90.00
_cell.angle_gamma   90.00
#
_symmetry.space_group_name_H-M   'P 1'
#
loop_
_entity.id
_entity.type
_entity.pdbx_description
1 polymer ?
#
loop_
_entity_poly.entity_id
_entity_poly.type
_entity_poly.pdbx_seq_one_letter_code
_entity_poly.pdbx_strand_id
1 'polypeptide(L)'
;MENKSNHQMVRIDERLIHGQGQLWIKSLGVNLAICANDAVSTDELQQTLMTTVLPKEVNVRFWTIQRTAEIIWKAAPHQTIFVVVSSPADALRLCELGFPMENVNVGNIHAAPGKDKVSQFIYLGEEDKQALRTMKEKFNVQFNTKTSPVTNDGAQTLEKLLEMIS
;
A
#
# COMPACT_ATOMS: atom_id res chain seq x y z
N MET A 1 -3.84 0.90 -23.93
CA MET A 1 -5.00 0.46 -23.17
C MET A 1 -4.60 0.21 -21.72
N GLU A 2 -5.32 0.78 -20.81
CA GLU A 2 -5.01 0.69 -19.41
C GLU A 2 -5.45 -0.64 -18.82
N ASN A 3 -4.57 -1.24 -18.02
CA ASN A 3 -4.82 -2.54 -17.42
C ASN A 3 -5.16 -2.38 -15.93
N LYS A 4 -6.16 -1.58 -15.64
CA LYS A 4 -6.50 -1.20 -14.27
C LYS A 4 -7.18 -2.30 -13.47
N SER A 5 -7.86 -3.19 -14.15
CA SER A 5 -8.68 -4.20 -13.47
C SER A 5 -7.89 -5.29 -12.76
N ASN A 6 -6.58 -5.36 -13.02
CA ASN A 6 -5.77 -6.46 -12.55
C ASN A 6 -5.07 -6.22 -11.22
N HIS A 7 -5.15 -5.00 -10.68
CA HIS A 7 -4.70 -4.78 -9.32
C HIS A 7 -5.91 -4.50 -8.43
N GLN A 8 -5.93 -5.10 -7.27
CA GLN A 8 -7.05 -4.99 -6.36
C GLN A 8 -6.88 -3.84 -5.39
N MET A 9 -5.66 -3.61 -4.92
CA MET A 9 -5.42 -2.52 -3.98
C MET A 9 -3.95 -2.21 -3.81
N VAL A 10 -3.72 -1.00 -3.33
CA VAL A 10 -2.43 -0.57 -2.78
C VAL A 10 -2.62 -0.34 -1.29
N ARG A 11 -1.71 -0.82 -0.47
CA ARG A 11 -1.74 -0.64 0.98
C ARG A 11 -0.46 0.05 1.44
N ILE A 12 -0.61 1.05 2.30
CA ILE A 12 0.50 1.67 3.00
C ILE A 12 0.64 0.97 4.34
N ASP A 13 1.77 0.31 4.57
CA ASP A 13 2.05 -0.38 5.81
C ASP A 13 3.56 -0.38 6.04
N GLU A 14 4.00 0.29 7.10
CA GLU A 14 5.42 0.45 7.40
C GLU A 14 6.14 -0.88 7.58
N ARG A 15 5.42 -1.93 7.95
CA ARG A 15 5.97 -3.28 8.10
C ARG A 15 6.03 -4.06 6.78
N LEU A 16 5.43 -3.54 5.71
CA LEU A 16 5.34 -4.19 4.41
C LEU A 16 4.55 -5.51 4.49
N ILE A 17 5.16 -6.64 4.11
CA ILE A 17 4.47 -7.94 4.18
C ILE A 17 4.67 -8.57 5.55
N HIS A 18 3.57 -8.83 6.25
CA HIS A 18 3.57 -9.44 7.58
C HIS A 18 2.24 -10.16 7.84
N GLY A 19 2.09 -10.75 9.03
CA GLY A 19 0.94 -11.58 9.35
C GLY A 19 -0.43 -10.94 9.13
N GLN A 20 -0.60 -9.67 9.47
CA GLN A 20 -1.88 -8.97 9.26
C GLN A 20 -2.19 -8.72 7.80
N GLY A 21 -1.16 -8.51 6.98
CA GLY A 21 -1.34 -8.31 5.54
C GLY A 21 -1.96 -9.51 4.84
N GLN A 22 -1.81 -10.69 5.40
CA GLN A 22 -2.41 -11.91 4.83
C GLN A 22 -3.94 -11.86 4.76
N LEU A 23 -4.59 -11.14 5.67
CA LEU A 23 -6.04 -11.01 5.63
C LEU A 23 -6.51 -10.37 4.34
N TRP A 24 -5.78 -9.35 3.88
CA TRP A 24 -6.07 -8.68 2.62
C TRP A 24 -5.82 -9.60 1.44
N ILE A 25 -4.70 -10.29 1.45
CA ILE A 25 -4.29 -11.20 0.38
C ILE A 25 -5.29 -12.35 0.23
N LYS A 26 -5.66 -13.00 1.34
CA LYS A 26 -6.60 -14.11 1.32
C LYS A 26 -8.01 -13.67 0.91
N SER A 27 -8.50 -12.58 1.50
CA SER A 27 -9.87 -12.12 1.28
C SER A 27 -10.13 -11.63 -0.14
N LEU A 28 -9.11 -11.07 -0.80
CA LEU A 28 -9.22 -10.58 -2.15
C LEU A 28 -8.85 -11.60 -3.22
N GLY A 29 -8.43 -12.80 -2.81
CA GLY A 29 -8.00 -13.81 -3.78
C GLY A 29 -6.75 -13.42 -4.54
N VAL A 30 -5.84 -12.72 -3.88
CA VAL A 30 -4.59 -12.25 -4.49
C VAL A 30 -3.73 -13.42 -4.92
N ASN A 31 -3.22 -13.39 -6.14
CA ASN A 31 -2.26 -14.38 -6.62
C ASN A 31 -0.87 -13.79 -6.89
N LEU A 32 -0.74 -12.47 -6.83
CA LEU A 32 0.55 -11.78 -6.94
C LEU A 32 0.64 -10.65 -5.93
N ALA A 33 1.59 -10.74 -5.02
CA ALA A 33 1.90 -9.68 -4.07
C ALA A 33 3.17 -8.96 -4.52
N ILE A 34 3.14 -7.65 -4.57
CA ILE A 34 4.31 -6.83 -4.90
C ILE A 34 4.68 -5.99 -3.70
N CYS A 35 5.87 -6.23 -3.16
CA CYS A 35 6.46 -5.37 -2.14
C CYS A 35 7.29 -4.32 -2.88
N ALA A 36 6.74 -3.12 -3.00
CA ALA A 36 7.39 -2.02 -3.69
C ALA A 36 8.18 -1.20 -2.69
N ASN A 37 9.49 -1.47 -2.60
CA ASN A 37 10.35 -0.83 -1.64
C ASN A 37 11.80 -0.92 -2.10
N ASP A 38 12.43 0.23 -2.27
CA ASP A 38 13.79 0.30 -2.83
C ASP A 38 14.80 -0.45 -1.96
N ALA A 39 14.73 -0.31 -0.64
CA ALA A 39 15.65 -0.98 0.27
C ALA A 39 15.48 -2.50 0.25
N VAL A 40 14.23 -2.97 0.34
CA VAL A 40 13.93 -4.41 0.39
C VAL A 40 14.21 -5.08 -0.96
N SER A 41 14.16 -4.35 -2.05
CA SER A 41 14.43 -4.89 -3.40
C SER A 41 15.82 -5.49 -3.54
N THR A 42 16.75 -5.13 -2.65
CA THR A 42 18.12 -5.65 -2.63
C THR A 42 18.48 -6.35 -1.31
N ASP A 43 17.50 -6.66 -0.47
CA ASP A 43 17.72 -7.26 0.84
C ASP A 43 17.14 -8.68 0.88
N GLU A 44 17.96 -9.66 0.54
CA GLU A 44 17.55 -11.08 0.46
C GLU A 44 17.01 -11.62 1.78
N LEU A 45 17.56 -11.20 2.91
CA LEU A 45 17.10 -11.66 4.21
C LEU A 45 15.66 -11.22 4.47
N GLN A 46 15.36 -9.94 4.24
CA GLN A 46 14.02 -9.41 4.39
C GLN A 46 13.05 -10.08 3.43
N GLN A 47 13.46 -10.28 2.19
CA GLN A 47 12.64 -10.97 1.19
C GLN A 47 12.28 -12.38 1.63
N THR A 48 13.24 -13.11 2.15
CA THR A 48 13.02 -14.47 2.65
C THR A 48 12.03 -14.49 3.81
N LEU A 49 12.21 -13.58 4.78
CA LEU A 49 11.32 -13.49 5.93
C LEU A 49 9.89 -13.16 5.51
N MET A 50 9.72 -12.22 4.58
CA MET A 50 8.40 -11.84 4.08
C MET A 50 7.74 -12.95 3.30
N THR A 51 8.51 -13.69 2.51
CA THR A 51 7.98 -14.81 1.72
C THR A 51 7.42 -15.91 2.62
N THR A 52 8.01 -16.14 3.79
CA THR A 52 7.55 -17.21 4.70
C THR A 52 6.14 -16.98 5.24
N VAL A 53 5.64 -15.74 5.28
CA VAL A 53 4.31 -15.45 5.80
C VAL A 53 3.22 -15.51 4.73
N LEU A 54 3.59 -15.68 3.47
CA LEU A 54 2.65 -15.76 2.37
C LEU A 54 2.21 -17.19 2.09
N PRO A 55 0.95 -17.40 1.63
CA PRO A 55 0.51 -18.71 1.14
C PRO A 55 1.37 -19.12 -0.05
N LYS A 56 1.59 -20.43 -0.21
CA LYS A 56 2.46 -20.96 -1.28
C LYS A 56 1.95 -20.64 -2.68
N GLU A 57 0.65 -20.52 -2.85
CA GLU A 57 0.01 -20.24 -4.13
C GLU A 57 0.11 -18.77 -4.54
N VAL A 58 0.57 -17.89 -3.64
CA VAL A 58 0.74 -16.47 -3.94
C VAL A 58 2.18 -16.23 -4.40
N ASN A 59 2.32 -15.73 -5.62
CA ASN A 59 3.62 -15.27 -6.11
C ASN A 59 3.97 -13.93 -5.46
N VAL A 60 5.25 -13.70 -5.20
CA VAL A 60 5.70 -12.45 -4.61
C VAL A 60 6.84 -11.86 -5.43
N ARG A 61 6.84 -10.53 -5.53
CA ARG A 61 7.93 -9.78 -6.17
C ARG A 61 8.39 -8.67 -5.23
N PHE A 62 9.68 -8.46 -5.18
CA PHE A 62 10.30 -7.41 -4.38
C PHE A 62 10.98 -6.46 -5.36
N TRP A 63 10.30 -5.38 -5.71
CA TRP A 63 10.75 -4.45 -6.73
C TRP A 63 10.95 -3.05 -6.17
N THR A 64 11.76 -2.26 -6.87
CA THR A 64 11.85 -0.84 -6.58
C THR A 64 10.50 -0.18 -6.89
N ILE A 65 10.32 1.01 -6.35
CA ILE A 65 9.14 1.83 -6.64
C ILE A 65 9.03 2.08 -8.14
N GLN A 66 10.14 2.45 -8.78
CA GLN A 66 10.17 2.73 -10.21
C GLN A 66 9.79 1.51 -11.04
N ARG A 67 10.39 0.36 -10.74
CA ARG A 67 10.10 -0.87 -11.48
C ARG A 67 8.63 -1.27 -11.34
N THR A 68 8.07 -1.12 -10.15
CA THR A 68 6.66 -1.44 -9.91
C THR A 68 5.75 -0.58 -10.81
N ALA A 69 6.03 0.73 -10.87
CA ALA A 69 5.23 1.64 -11.69
C ALA A 69 5.35 1.30 -13.19
N GLU A 70 6.51 0.87 -13.64
CA GLU A 70 6.73 0.50 -15.04
C GLU A 70 6.07 -0.82 -15.41
N ILE A 71 6.22 -1.84 -14.56
CA ILE A 71 5.79 -3.21 -14.87
C ILE A 71 4.28 -3.42 -14.68
N ILE A 72 3.64 -2.64 -13.83
CA ILE A 72 2.20 -2.83 -13.54
C ILE A 72 1.34 -2.80 -14.80
N TRP A 73 1.73 -2.05 -15.80
CA TRP A 73 0.99 -1.93 -17.06
C TRP A 73 1.06 -3.21 -17.92
N LYS A 74 1.96 -4.13 -17.57
CA LYS A 74 2.10 -5.41 -18.25
C LYS A 74 1.36 -6.54 -17.55
N ALA A 75 0.58 -6.22 -16.52
CA ALA A 75 -0.15 -7.23 -15.77
C ALA A 75 -1.14 -7.99 -16.66
N ALA A 76 -1.16 -9.31 -16.50
CA ALA A 76 -2.05 -10.17 -17.27
C ALA A 76 -3.46 -10.18 -16.68
N PRO A 77 -4.52 -10.42 -17.50
CA PRO A 77 -5.90 -10.40 -17.02
C PRO A 77 -6.20 -11.36 -15.85
N HIS A 78 -5.46 -12.44 -15.73
CA HIS A 78 -5.67 -13.43 -14.67
C HIS A 78 -5.00 -13.06 -13.34
N GLN A 79 -4.21 -11.99 -13.30
CA GLN A 79 -3.50 -11.59 -12.09
C GLN A 79 -4.37 -10.69 -11.21
N THR A 80 -4.48 -11.07 -9.94
CA THR A 80 -5.10 -10.26 -8.89
C THR A 80 -3.97 -9.79 -7.99
N ILE A 81 -3.71 -8.50 -8.02
CA ILE A 81 -2.47 -7.93 -7.51
C ILE A 81 -2.69 -7.11 -6.24
N PHE A 82 -1.85 -7.36 -5.26
CA PHE A 82 -1.77 -6.57 -4.02
C PHE A 82 -0.41 -5.89 -3.98
N VAL A 83 -0.39 -4.57 -3.89
CA VAL A 83 0.85 -3.78 -3.81
C VAL A 83 0.95 -3.18 -2.42
N VAL A 84 2.08 -3.38 -1.75
CA VAL A 84 2.35 -2.77 -0.46
C VAL A 84 3.56 -1.86 -0.54
N VAL A 85 3.43 -0.68 0.07
CA VAL A 85 4.52 0.31 0.22
C VAL A 85 4.65 0.67 1.70
N SER A 86 5.81 1.15 2.11
CA SER A 86 6.08 1.40 3.53
C SER A 86 5.67 2.78 4.02
N SER A 87 5.38 3.73 3.14
CA SER A 87 5.11 5.10 3.53
C SER A 87 4.20 5.83 2.54
N PRO A 88 3.54 6.90 2.99
CA PRO A 88 2.83 7.80 2.06
C PRO A 88 3.73 8.38 0.97
N ALA A 89 4.98 8.70 1.30
CA ALA A 89 5.93 9.22 0.31
C ALA A 89 6.18 8.23 -0.83
N ASP A 90 6.33 6.94 -0.50
CA ASP A 90 6.52 5.91 -1.52
C ASP A 90 5.26 5.72 -2.36
N ALA A 91 4.08 5.78 -1.75
CA ALA A 91 2.83 5.71 -2.49
C ALA A 91 2.68 6.88 -3.47
N LEU A 92 3.02 8.10 -3.03
CA LEU A 92 3.01 9.28 -3.90
C LEU A 92 3.98 9.10 -5.06
N ARG A 93 5.15 8.56 -4.79
CA ARG A 93 6.16 8.34 -5.83
C ARG A 93 5.65 7.37 -6.90
N LEU A 94 4.91 6.32 -6.50
CA LEU A 94 4.26 5.45 -7.48
C LEU A 94 3.33 6.26 -8.40
N CYS A 95 2.50 7.12 -7.82
CA CYS A 95 1.61 7.99 -8.60
C CYS A 95 2.37 8.87 -9.57
N GLU A 96 3.45 9.49 -9.10
CA GLU A 96 4.26 10.39 -9.91
C GLU A 96 4.95 9.67 -11.06
N LEU A 97 5.24 8.39 -10.89
CA LEU A 97 5.84 7.55 -11.93
C LEU A 97 4.81 6.89 -12.86
N GLY A 98 3.54 7.21 -12.70
CA GLY A 98 2.49 6.75 -13.61
C GLY A 98 1.74 5.49 -13.19
N PHE A 99 1.91 5.03 -11.96
CA PHE A 99 1.13 3.89 -11.45
C PHE A 99 -0.36 4.26 -11.44
N PRO A 100 -1.24 3.37 -11.94
CA PRO A 100 -2.69 3.66 -12.01
C PRO A 100 -3.37 3.46 -10.66
N MET A 101 -3.14 4.38 -9.73
CA MET A 101 -3.62 4.29 -8.36
C MET A 101 -4.99 4.94 -8.21
N GLU A 102 -5.96 4.16 -7.76
CA GLU A 102 -7.33 4.66 -7.54
C GLU A 102 -7.69 4.69 -6.05
N ASN A 103 -7.44 3.57 -5.36
CA ASN A 103 -7.77 3.43 -3.95
C ASN A 103 -6.56 2.96 -3.18
N VAL A 104 -6.37 3.53 -2.00
CA VAL A 104 -5.27 3.19 -1.10
C VAL A 104 -5.82 2.89 0.28
N ASN A 105 -5.42 1.76 0.83
CA ASN A 105 -5.67 1.43 2.22
C ASN A 105 -4.50 1.92 3.07
N VAL A 106 -4.78 2.77 4.05
CA VAL A 106 -3.76 3.22 5.00
C VAL A 106 -3.81 2.29 6.20
N GLY A 107 -2.79 1.46 6.34
CA GLY A 107 -2.76 0.39 7.33
C GLY A 107 -1.97 0.71 8.59
N ASN A 108 -0.66 0.85 8.46
CA ASN A 108 0.22 1.08 9.61
C ASN A 108 1.27 2.12 9.30
N ILE A 109 1.31 3.15 10.11
CA ILE A 109 2.38 4.14 10.11
C ILE A 109 2.71 4.37 11.57
N HIS A 110 3.92 3.97 11.98
CA HIS A 110 4.30 3.94 13.38
C HIS A 110 4.47 5.33 14.01
N ALA A 111 4.29 5.38 15.31
CA ALA A 111 4.57 6.59 16.08
C ALA A 111 6.05 6.95 15.96
N ALA A 112 6.33 8.24 15.85
CA ALA A 112 7.68 8.79 15.82
C ALA A 112 7.63 10.25 16.28
N PRO A 113 8.76 10.84 16.69
CA PRO A 113 8.80 12.25 17.04
C PRO A 113 8.27 13.13 15.90
N GLY A 114 7.41 14.08 16.23
CA GLY A 114 6.82 15.00 15.26
C GLY A 114 5.61 14.47 14.52
N LYS A 115 5.16 13.25 14.81
CA LYS A 115 3.96 12.68 14.18
C LYS A 115 2.74 12.82 15.10
N ASP A 116 1.61 13.12 14.47
CA ASP A 116 0.33 13.26 15.17
C ASP A 116 -0.48 11.98 15.05
N LYS A 117 -1.13 11.59 16.14
CA LYS A 117 -1.91 10.36 16.18
C LYS A 117 -3.24 10.51 15.44
N VAL A 118 -3.49 9.62 14.49
CA VAL A 118 -4.79 9.46 13.83
C VAL A 118 -5.57 8.34 14.51
N SER A 119 -4.92 7.22 14.77
CA SER A 119 -5.45 6.07 15.48
C SER A 119 -4.30 5.34 16.16
N GLN A 120 -4.60 4.24 16.87
CA GLN A 120 -3.55 3.44 17.50
C GLN A 120 -2.55 2.85 16.48
N PHE A 121 -2.91 2.78 15.20
CA PHE A 121 -2.05 2.19 14.15
C PHE A 121 -1.51 3.22 13.18
N ILE A 122 -2.01 4.45 13.18
CA ILE A 122 -1.66 5.44 12.16
C ILE A 122 -1.25 6.75 12.83
N TYR A 123 -0.02 7.17 12.55
CA TYR A 123 0.54 8.44 12.98
C TYR A 123 1.09 9.15 11.76
N LEU A 124 0.79 10.44 11.60
CA LEU A 124 1.18 11.23 10.42
C LEU A 124 2.08 12.39 10.79
N GLY A 125 3.25 12.47 10.18
CA GLY A 125 4.10 13.65 10.21
C GLY A 125 3.71 14.59 9.07
N GLU A 126 4.35 15.74 8.99
CA GLU A 126 4.05 16.74 7.94
C GLU A 126 4.32 16.19 6.54
N GLU A 127 5.40 15.44 6.36
CA GLU A 127 5.73 14.82 5.08
C GLU A 127 4.65 13.82 4.67
N ASP A 128 4.17 13.01 5.62
CA ASP A 128 3.10 12.04 5.37
C ASP A 128 1.81 12.73 4.93
N LYS A 129 1.43 13.79 5.67
CA LYS A 129 0.23 14.58 5.37
C LYS A 129 0.31 15.20 3.98
N GLN A 130 1.46 15.77 3.66
CA GLN A 130 1.68 16.42 2.36
C GLN A 130 1.58 15.40 1.22
N ALA A 131 2.18 14.21 1.39
CA ALA A 131 2.11 13.16 0.39
C ALA A 131 0.66 12.71 0.15
N LEU A 132 -0.08 12.44 1.21
CA LEU A 132 -1.48 12.02 1.11
C LEU A 132 -2.36 13.11 0.48
N ARG A 133 -2.13 14.37 0.84
CA ARG A 133 -2.84 15.51 0.27
C ARG A 133 -2.61 15.61 -1.23
N THR A 134 -1.35 15.48 -1.65
CA THR A 134 -0.98 15.53 -3.07
C THR A 134 -1.64 14.40 -3.85
N MET A 135 -1.63 13.19 -3.29
CA MET A 135 -2.30 12.04 -3.91
C MET A 135 -3.79 12.31 -4.12
N LYS A 136 -4.44 12.87 -3.10
CA LYS A 136 -5.87 13.18 -3.16
C LYS A 136 -6.17 14.28 -4.19
N GLU A 137 -5.43 15.36 -4.15
CA GLU A 137 -5.71 16.55 -4.97
C GLU A 137 -5.25 16.43 -6.41
N LYS A 138 -4.04 15.89 -6.64
CA LYS A 138 -3.47 15.83 -7.99
C LYS A 138 -3.75 14.52 -8.70
N PHE A 139 -3.89 13.42 -7.98
CA PHE A 139 -4.06 12.10 -8.58
C PHE A 139 -5.42 11.49 -8.33
N ASN A 140 -6.28 12.23 -7.64
CA ASN A 140 -7.65 11.81 -7.37
C ASN A 140 -7.74 10.45 -6.65
N VAL A 141 -6.78 10.16 -5.79
CA VAL A 141 -6.74 8.92 -5.03
C VAL A 141 -7.73 8.96 -3.88
N GLN A 142 -8.44 7.86 -3.68
CA GLN A 142 -9.33 7.70 -2.54
C GLN A 142 -8.69 6.82 -1.49
N PHE A 143 -8.95 7.13 -0.22
CA PHE A 143 -8.38 6.40 0.90
C PHE A 143 -9.43 5.64 1.68
N ASN A 144 -9.02 4.56 2.31
CA ASN A 144 -9.79 3.90 3.37
C ASN A 144 -8.82 3.48 4.47
N THR A 145 -9.37 3.22 5.65
CA THR A 145 -8.59 2.81 6.82
C THR A 145 -9.14 1.52 7.43
N LYS A 146 -9.78 0.72 6.62
CA LYS A 146 -10.30 -0.59 7.06
C LYS A 146 -9.18 -1.51 7.50
N THR A 147 -9.45 -2.34 8.49
CA THR A 147 -8.47 -3.31 8.96
C THR A 147 -8.43 -4.57 8.10
N SER A 148 -9.51 -4.86 7.38
CA SER A 148 -9.55 -5.91 6.37
C SER A 148 -10.62 -5.59 5.33
N PRO A 149 -10.59 -6.24 4.15
CA PRO A 149 -11.58 -5.95 3.11
C PRO A 149 -13.00 -6.37 3.48
N VAL A 150 -13.16 -7.28 4.44
CA VAL A 150 -14.48 -7.81 4.83
C VAL A 150 -15.06 -7.12 6.07
N THR A 151 -14.29 -6.28 6.75
CA THR A 151 -14.79 -5.52 7.89
C THR A 151 -15.34 -4.18 7.44
N ASN A 152 -16.32 -3.67 8.18
CA ASN A 152 -16.91 -2.37 7.90
C ASN A 152 -16.52 -1.39 9.00
N ASP A 153 -15.21 -1.26 9.21
CA ASP A 153 -14.62 -0.40 10.22
C ASP A 153 -13.81 0.73 9.60
N GLY A 154 -13.22 1.55 10.46
CA GLY A 154 -12.27 2.58 10.04
C GLY A 154 -12.88 3.89 9.58
N ALA A 155 -14.21 4.04 9.58
CA ALA A 155 -14.85 5.27 9.12
C ALA A 155 -14.41 6.51 9.92
N GLN A 156 -14.35 6.39 11.25
CA GLN A 156 -13.93 7.50 12.12
C GLN A 156 -12.46 7.84 11.93
N THR A 157 -11.63 6.82 11.75
CA THR A 157 -10.20 6.99 11.49
C THR A 157 -10.00 7.70 10.15
N LEU A 158 -10.74 7.32 9.14
CA LEU A 158 -10.68 7.96 7.82
C LEU A 158 -11.09 9.43 7.90
N GLU A 159 -12.17 9.72 8.62
CA GLU A 159 -12.64 11.09 8.80
C GLU A 159 -11.55 11.96 9.42
N LYS A 160 -10.92 11.47 10.48
CA LYS A 160 -9.83 12.17 11.13
C LYS A 160 -8.62 12.36 10.21
N LEU A 161 -8.26 11.32 9.47
CA LEU A 161 -7.16 11.39 8.50
C LEU A 161 -7.43 12.47 7.46
N LEU A 162 -8.64 12.48 6.89
CA LEU A 162 -9.02 13.46 5.87
C LEU A 162 -9.01 14.89 6.41
N GLU A 163 -9.41 15.10 7.66
CA GLU A 163 -9.31 16.40 8.30
C GLU A 163 -7.86 16.88 8.41
N MET A 164 -6.96 15.96 8.75
CA MET A 164 -5.54 16.29 8.95
C MET A 164 -4.82 16.63 7.65
N ILE A 165 -5.31 16.15 6.52
CA ILE A 165 -4.69 16.40 5.21
C ILE A 165 -5.45 17.44 4.37
N SER A 166 -6.54 17.96 4.87
CA SER A 166 -7.31 18.97 4.14
C SER A 166 -6.69 20.37 4.21
#